data_8de7fb8cec4ec80dd81c19cdf9f52412
#
_entry.id   8de7fb8cec4ec80dd81c19cdf9f52412
#
_cell.length_a   1.000
_cell.length_b   1.000
_cell.length_c   1.000
_cell.angle_alpha   90.00
_cell.angle_beta   90.00
_cell.angle_gamma   90.00
#
_symmetry.space_group_name_H-M   'P 1'
#
loop_
_entity.id
_entity.type
_entity.pdbx_description
1 polymer ?
#
loop_
_entity_poly.entity_id
_entity_poly.type
_entity_poly.pdbx_seq_one_letter_code
_entity_poly.pdbx_strand_id
1 'polypeptide(L)'
;MTTRSRASAVVAGSVAGLPAANLAEVIERSALQARIDHKYLVPLERFAELAARLPDTYAVLEIDQLRGLAYESVYFDTPDLLTYRQHLQGRRRRYKVRTRAYLDSGACMFEVKLKGRREQTIKARLPYPVADRTHINPQAQAFLADQLRAAYGQHAPQLAAKVTTAYRRTTLVDLQRGTRLTCDVDLTCGGGGKVAVGLSCHVLVETKLPGRHGDADIALRSLGLRPVEMSKYCVAVALLHPGIRRNPWHRTLQRYFADATQSAPSREPSPGSP
;
A
#
# COMPACT_ATOMS: atom_id res chain seq x y z
N MET A 1 3.23 -1.69 -25.19
CA MET A 1 2.11 -2.34 -24.45
C MET A 1 2.74 -3.26 -23.41
N THR A 2 2.70 -2.89 -22.13
CA THR A 2 3.25 -3.73 -21.05
C THR A 2 2.29 -4.91 -20.87
N THR A 3 2.77 -6.14 -21.07
CA THR A 3 1.99 -7.36 -20.89
C THR A 3 1.42 -7.38 -19.47
N ARG A 4 0.09 -7.47 -19.34
CA ARG A 4 -0.55 -7.62 -18.02
C ARG A 4 -0.05 -8.88 -17.35
N SER A 5 0.34 -8.79 -16.09
CA SER A 5 0.70 -9.98 -15.32
C SER A 5 -0.50 -10.91 -15.15
N ARG A 6 -0.24 -12.20 -14.85
CA ARG A 6 -1.29 -13.16 -14.52
C ARG A 6 -2.17 -12.67 -13.37
N ALA A 7 -1.58 -12.07 -12.32
CA ALA A 7 -2.32 -11.56 -11.19
C ALA A 7 -3.26 -10.41 -11.57
N SER A 8 -2.76 -9.44 -12.34
CA SER A 8 -3.59 -8.35 -12.88
C SER A 8 -4.72 -8.86 -13.77
N ALA A 9 -4.47 -9.90 -14.59
CA ALA A 9 -5.51 -10.48 -15.46
C ALA A 9 -6.60 -11.18 -14.65
N VAL A 10 -6.24 -11.97 -13.63
CA VAL A 10 -7.20 -12.65 -12.75
C VAL A 10 -8.07 -11.64 -12.01
N VAL A 11 -7.47 -10.61 -11.39
CA VAL A 11 -8.25 -9.59 -10.69
C VAL A 11 -9.20 -8.85 -11.64
N ALA A 12 -8.72 -8.42 -12.80
CA ALA A 12 -9.54 -7.73 -13.80
C ALA A 12 -10.73 -8.60 -14.27
N GLY A 13 -10.49 -9.88 -14.59
CA GLY A 13 -11.54 -10.81 -14.98
C GLY A 13 -12.58 -11.05 -13.87
N SER A 14 -12.13 -11.18 -12.62
CA SER A 14 -13.02 -11.43 -11.48
C SER A 14 -13.96 -10.26 -11.15
N VAL A 15 -13.61 -9.03 -11.53
CA VAL A 15 -14.43 -7.83 -11.27
C VAL A 15 -15.05 -7.24 -12.53
N ALA A 16 -14.91 -7.90 -13.67
CA ALA A 16 -15.38 -7.38 -14.96
C ALA A 16 -16.90 -7.13 -14.99
N GLY A 17 -17.68 -8.01 -14.35
CA GLY A 17 -19.14 -7.91 -14.25
C GLY A 17 -19.68 -6.93 -13.22
N LEU A 18 -18.82 -6.35 -12.35
CA LEU A 18 -19.28 -5.38 -11.36
C LEU A 18 -19.59 -4.02 -11.99
N PRO A 19 -20.60 -3.29 -11.50
CA PRO A 19 -20.87 -1.92 -11.94
C PRO A 19 -19.66 -1.01 -11.65
N ALA A 20 -19.47 -0.01 -12.51
CA ALA A 20 -18.45 1.01 -12.31
C ALA A 20 -18.92 2.05 -11.27
N ALA A 21 -18.01 2.52 -10.42
CA ALA A 21 -18.18 3.68 -9.56
C ALA A 21 -17.09 4.70 -9.87
N ASN A 22 -17.43 5.98 -9.92
CA ASN A 22 -16.46 7.03 -10.14
C ASN A 22 -15.73 7.42 -8.84
N LEU A 23 -14.66 8.21 -8.94
CA LEU A 23 -13.85 8.58 -7.78
C LEU A 23 -14.63 9.41 -6.74
N ALA A 24 -15.54 10.28 -7.17
CA ALA A 24 -16.34 11.12 -6.28
C ALA A 24 -17.29 10.25 -5.43
N GLU A 25 -17.99 9.30 -6.05
CA GLU A 25 -18.84 8.32 -5.36
C GLU A 25 -18.04 7.50 -4.33
N VAL A 26 -16.86 7.01 -4.71
CA VAL A 26 -16.00 6.25 -3.80
C VAL A 26 -15.54 7.09 -2.62
N ILE A 27 -15.20 8.38 -2.84
CA ILE A 27 -14.80 9.28 -1.76
C ILE A 27 -15.99 9.58 -0.84
N GLU A 28 -17.14 9.94 -1.40
CA GLU A 28 -18.35 10.27 -0.63
C GLU A 28 -18.81 9.09 0.24
N ARG A 29 -18.94 7.91 -0.36
CA ARG A 29 -19.46 6.71 0.31
C ARG A 29 -18.46 6.07 1.27
N SER A 30 -17.17 6.21 1.04
CA SER A 30 -16.12 5.57 1.84
C SER A 30 -15.29 6.53 2.69
N ALA A 31 -15.79 7.73 2.98
CA ALA A 31 -15.16 8.74 3.84
C ALA A 31 -15.19 8.36 5.34
N LEU A 32 -14.82 7.13 5.66
CA LEU A 32 -14.82 6.60 7.02
C LEU A 32 -13.71 7.25 7.85
N GLN A 33 -14.08 8.04 8.85
CA GLN A 33 -13.15 8.69 9.77
C GLN A 33 -12.58 7.70 10.80
N ALA A 34 -13.43 6.85 11.37
CA ALA A 34 -13.03 5.77 12.27
C ALA A 34 -13.27 4.42 11.57
N ARG A 35 -12.19 3.68 11.32
CA ARG A 35 -12.27 2.41 10.61
C ARG A 35 -11.30 1.38 11.13
N ILE A 36 -11.63 0.13 10.91
CA ILE A 36 -10.79 -1.02 11.12
C ILE A 36 -10.29 -1.49 9.75
N ASP A 37 -8.98 -1.65 9.62
CA ASP A 37 -8.33 -2.15 8.40
C ASP A 37 -7.83 -3.57 8.66
N HIS A 38 -8.35 -4.58 7.95
CA HIS A 38 -7.75 -5.91 7.92
C HIS A 38 -7.05 -6.16 6.60
N LYS A 39 -6.00 -6.99 6.61
CA LYS A 39 -5.25 -7.37 5.42
C LYS A 39 -5.23 -8.88 5.28
N TYR A 40 -5.37 -9.34 4.04
CA TYR A 40 -5.36 -10.75 3.69
C TYR A 40 -4.45 -10.97 2.49
N LEU A 41 -3.74 -12.09 2.46
CA LEU A 41 -3.03 -12.56 1.29
C LEU A 41 -3.87 -13.67 0.66
N VAL A 42 -4.56 -13.33 -0.41
CA VAL A 42 -5.54 -14.19 -1.08
C VAL A 42 -4.85 -14.87 -2.27
N PRO A 43 -4.75 -16.20 -2.32
CA PRO A 43 -4.26 -16.90 -3.49
C PRO A 43 -5.08 -16.53 -4.75
N LEU A 44 -4.43 -16.42 -5.91
CA LEU A 44 -5.11 -16.01 -7.15
C LEU A 44 -6.29 -16.89 -7.50
N GLU A 45 -6.16 -18.21 -7.31
CA GLU A 45 -7.22 -19.19 -7.57
C GLU A 45 -8.44 -19.03 -6.66
N ARG A 46 -8.27 -18.38 -5.49
CA ARG A 46 -9.38 -18.11 -4.55
C ARG A 46 -9.97 -16.71 -4.70
N PHE A 47 -9.34 -15.85 -5.50
CA PHE A 47 -9.80 -14.47 -5.65
C PHE A 47 -11.12 -14.37 -6.43
N ALA A 48 -11.32 -15.20 -7.44
CA ALA A 48 -12.58 -15.27 -8.17
C ALA A 48 -13.75 -15.72 -7.26
N GLU A 49 -13.49 -16.70 -6.36
CA GLU A 49 -14.49 -17.12 -5.37
C GLU A 49 -14.82 -16.00 -4.38
N LEU A 50 -13.83 -15.22 -3.96
CA LEU A 50 -14.06 -14.04 -3.12
C LEU A 50 -14.95 -13.03 -3.83
N ALA A 51 -14.61 -12.68 -5.06
CA ALA A 51 -15.39 -11.71 -5.84
C ALA A 51 -16.84 -12.16 -6.03
N ALA A 52 -17.08 -13.46 -6.31
CA ALA A 52 -18.41 -14.02 -6.46
C ALA A 52 -19.24 -14.10 -5.16
N ARG A 53 -18.60 -13.96 -4.00
CA ARG A 53 -19.28 -13.95 -2.68
C ARG A 53 -19.57 -12.53 -2.16
N LEU A 54 -19.11 -11.50 -2.87
CA LEU A 54 -19.44 -10.13 -2.49
C LEU A 54 -20.91 -9.84 -2.87
N PRO A 55 -21.65 -9.09 -2.04
CA PRO A 55 -22.98 -8.62 -2.38
C PRO A 55 -23.04 -7.82 -3.69
N ASP A 56 -24.19 -7.82 -4.36
CA ASP A 56 -24.43 -7.06 -5.59
C ASP A 56 -24.36 -5.52 -5.38
N THR A 57 -24.27 -5.07 -4.13
CA THR A 57 -24.07 -3.65 -3.77
C THR A 57 -22.66 -3.16 -4.03
N TYR A 58 -21.72 -4.08 -4.33
CA TYR A 58 -20.34 -3.70 -4.65
C TYR A 58 -20.21 -3.19 -6.09
N ALA A 59 -19.47 -2.09 -6.19
CA ALA A 59 -19.02 -1.51 -7.46
C ALA A 59 -17.49 -1.44 -7.50
N VAL A 60 -16.93 -1.33 -8.69
CA VAL A 60 -15.49 -1.18 -8.90
C VAL A 60 -15.16 0.26 -9.28
N LEU A 61 -14.16 0.86 -8.61
CA LEU A 61 -13.64 2.17 -9.01
C LEU A 61 -13.11 2.11 -10.43
N GLU A 62 -13.65 2.96 -11.29
CA GLU A 62 -13.21 3.15 -12.67
C GLU A 62 -12.83 4.62 -12.90
N ILE A 63 -11.62 4.84 -13.42
CA ILE A 63 -11.11 6.16 -13.80
C ILE A 63 -10.56 6.01 -15.23
N ASP A 64 -11.05 6.81 -16.17
CA ASP A 64 -10.63 6.77 -17.58
C ASP A 64 -10.63 5.34 -18.15
N GLN A 65 -11.70 4.59 -17.89
CA GLN A 65 -11.88 3.18 -18.27
C GLN A 65 -10.87 2.20 -17.62
N LEU A 66 -10.09 2.65 -16.66
CA LEU A 66 -9.15 1.82 -15.92
C LEU A 66 -9.74 1.41 -14.57
N ARG A 67 -9.78 0.09 -14.31
CA ARG A 67 -10.20 -0.53 -13.05
C ARG A 67 -9.01 -1.02 -12.20
N GLY A 68 -7.84 -1.10 -12.79
CA GLY A 68 -6.58 -1.45 -12.14
C GLY A 68 -5.58 -0.32 -12.26
N LEU A 69 -5.47 0.52 -11.23
CA LEU A 69 -4.70 1.75 -11.23
C LEU A 69 -3.27 1.51 -10.73
N ALA A 70 -2.30 2.17 -11.35
CA ALA A 70 -0.89 2.04 -11.01
C ALA A 70 -0.47 3.03 -9.91
N TYR A 71 0.18 2.51 -8.89
CA TYR A 71 0.65 3.25 -7.72
C TYR A 71 2.14 3.09 -7.54
N GLU A 72 2.82 4.19 -7.23
CA GLU A 72 4.18 4.18 -6.69
C GLU A 72 4.18 4.89 -5.34
N SER A 73 4.92 4.37 -4.37
CA SER A 73 5.12 5.04 -3.09
C SER A 73 6.59 4.99 -2.71
N VAL A 74 7.18 6.16 -2.47
CA VAL A 74 8.53 6.30 -1.91
C VAL A 74 8.41 6.51 -0.42
N TYR A 75 9.01 5.66 0.38
CA TYR A 75 9.01 5.76 1.85
C TYR A 75 10.30 6.40 2.33
N PHE A 76 10.13 7.32 3.29
CA PHE A 76 11.23 8.07 3.89
C PHE A 76 11.47 7.60 5.33
N ASP A 77 12.74 7.48 5.69
CA ASP A 77 13.18 7.14 7.04
C ASP A 77 14.54 7.77 7.34
N THR A 78 14.95 7.72 8.58
CA THR A 78 16.31 8.10 8.99
C THR A 78 17.35 7.11 8.45
N PRO A 79 18.66 7.47 8.42
CA PRO A 79 19.72 6.56 8.02
C PRO A 79 19.69 5.21 8.76
N ASP A 80 19.34 5.25 10.05
CA ASP A 80 19.27 4.11 10.97
C ASP A 80 17.89 3.44 11.05
N LEU A 81 16.97 3.79 10.13
CA LEU A 81 15.62 3.21 10.00
C LEU A 81 14.76 3.33 11.28
N LEU A 82 14.72 4.54 11.87
CA LEU A 82 13.98 4.84 13.08
C LEU A 82 12.50 4.43 12.98
N THR A 83 11.80 4.83 11.90
CA THR A 83 10.37 4.55 11.79
C THR A 83 10.10 3.07 11.57
N TYR A 84 10.97 2.36 10.86
CA TYR A 84 10.93 0.90 10.75
C TYR A 84 11.08 0.23 12.12
N ARG A 85 12.09 0.62 12.89
CA ARG A 85 12.35 0.08 14.24
C ARG A 85 11.18 0.34 15.18
N GLN A 86 10.58 1.53 15.12
CA GLN A 86 9.36 1.83 15.90
C GLN A 86 8.21 0.87 15.58
N HIS A 87 8.04 0.52 14.30
CA HIS A 87 7.03 -0.45 13.89
C HIS A 87 7.38 -1.88 14.32
N LEU A 88 8.64 -2.27 14.17
CA LEU A 88 9.15 -3.58 14.61
C LEU A 88 8.90 -3.81 16.11
N GLN A 89 9.11 -2.77 16.92
CA GLN A 89 8.96 -2.80 18.37
C GLN A 89 7.54 -2.53 18.86
N GLY A 90 6.58 -2.30 17.97
CA GLY A 90 5.21 -1.98 18.33
C GLY A 90 5.06 -0.66 19.11
N ARG A 91 6.00 0.30 18.96
CA ARG A 91 5.99 1.54 19.74
C ARG A 91 4.65 2.26 19.61
N ARG A 92 4.17 2.82 20.73
CA ARG A 92 2.90 3.58 20.76
C ARG A 92 2.98 4.82 19.86
N ARG A 93 4.08 5.58 19.94
CA ARG A 93 4.35 6.73 19.07
C ARG A 93 5.17 6.25 17.87
N ARG A 94 4.49 5.80 16.82
CA ARG A 94 5.12 5.36 15.57
C ARG A 94 4.41 5.97 14.37
N TYR A 95 5.18 6.25 13.34
CA TYR A 95 4.65 6.88 12.14
C TYR A 95 5.33 6.33 10.88
N LYS A 96 4.76 6.65 9.73
CA LYS A 96 5.34 6.41 8.40
C LYS A 96 5.18 7.65 7.56
N VAL A 97 6.20 7.95 6.78
CA VAL A 97 6.22 9.07 5.84
C VAL A 97 6.44 8.50 4.45
N ARG A 98 5.65 8.98 3.50
CA ARG A 98 5.82 8.59 2.10
C ARG A 98 5.28 9.65 1.16
N THR A 99 5.77 9.66 -0.05
CA THR A 99 5.02 10.14 -1.20
C THR A 99 4.21 9.01 -1.81
N ARG A 100 3.12 9.36 -2.48
CA ARG A 100 2.33 8.43 -3.26
C ARG A 100 1.96 9.07 -4.57
N ALA A 101 2.54 8.55 -5.65
CA ALA A 101 2.17 8.90 -7.00
C ALA A 101 1.05 7.96 -7.50
N TYR A 102 0.09 8.54 -8.16
CA TYR A 102 -0.99 7.90 -8.90
C TYR A 102 -0.59 8.00 -10.37
N LEU A 103 0.06 6.95 -10.89
CA LEU A 103 0.80 7.03 -12.14
C LEU A 103 -0.10 7.27 -13.36
N ASP A 104 -1.36 6.81 -13.30
CA ASP A 104 -2.31 6.98 -14.41
C ASP A 104 -2.85 8.42 -14.50
N SER A 105 -2.93 9.15 -13.39
CA SER A 105 -3.42 10.55 -13.35
C SER A 105 -2.31 11.59 -13.18
N GLY A 106 -1.07 11.18 -12.94
CA GLY A 106 0.05 12.08 -12.65
C GLY A 106 -0.02 12.78 -11.28
N ALA A 107 -1.06 12.56 -10.49
CA ALA A 107 -1.20 13.15 -9.16
C ALA A 107 -0.21 12.53 -8.17
N CYS A 108 0.24 13.35 -7.20
CA CYS A 108 1.11 12.88 -6.12
C CYS A 108 0.67 13.51 -4.79
N MET A 109 0.85 12.76 -3.70
CA MET A 109 0.56 13.19 -2.33
C MET A 109 1.75 12.86 -1.42
N PHE A 110 2.15 13.82 -0.59
CA PHE A 110 2.98 13.55 0.57
C PHE A 110 2.06 13.12 1.73
N GLU A 111 2.34 11.96 2.33
CA GLU A 111 1.47 11.36 3.33
C GLU A 111 2.23 11.06 4.62
N VAL A 112 1.69 11.50 5.75
CA VAL A 112 2.14 11.14 7.11
C VAL A 112 1.06 10.28 7.76
N LYS A 113 1.42 9.04 8.12
CA LYS A 113 0.53 8.12 8.81
C LYS A 113 1.02 7.92 10.24
N LEU A 114 0.26 8.40 11.21
CA LEU A 114 0.58 8.38 12.64
C LEU A 114 -0.31 7.36 13.37
N LYS A 115 0.27 6.70 14.39
CA LYS A 115 -0.53 5.92 15.33
C LYS A 115 -1.01 6.85 16.44
N GLY A 116 -2.31 7.10 16.48
CA GLY A 116 -2.96 7.96 17.47
C GLY A 116 -3.24 7.25 18.80
N ARG A 117 -3.98 7.92 19.67
CA ARG A 117 -4.50 7.32 20.91
C ARG A 117 -5.53 6.24 20.57
N ARG A 118 -5.74 5.27 21.46
CA ARG A 118 -6.72 4.17 21.32
C ARG A 118 -6.61 3.41 19.99
N GLU A 119 -5.38 3.13 19.56
CA GLU A 119 -5.10 2.37 18.32
C GLU A 119 -5.56 3.05 17.01
N GLN A 120 -6.10 4.26 17.05
CA GLN A 120 -6.50 5.00 15.86
C GLN A 120 -5.32 5.27 14.94
N THR A 121 -5.60 5.33 13.65
CA THR A 121 -4.64 5.76 12.63
C THR A 121 -5.04 7.13 12.11
N ILE A 122 -4.17 8.11 12.31
CA ILE A 122 -4.32 9.45 11.73
C ILE A 122 -3.53 9.48 10.43
N LYS A 123 -4.16 9.93 9.36
CA LYS A 123 -3.53 10.08 8.05
C LYS A 123 -3.66 11.53 7.59
N ALA A 124 -2.54 12.24 7.56
CA ALA A 124 -2.43 13.57 7.01
C ALA A 124 -1.86 13.51 5.57
N ARG A 125 -2.34 14.40 4.69
CA ARG A 125 -1.95 14.46 3.29
C ARG A 125 -1.69 15.90 2.89
N LEU A 126 -0.70 16.07 2.01
CA LEU A 126 -0.36 17.32 1.35
C LEU A 126 -0.26 17.04 -0.16
N PRO A 127 -0.95 17.78 -1.06
CA PRO A 127 -0.68 17.73 -2.49
C PRO A 127 0.81 17.97 -2.74
N TYR A 128 1.40 17.21 -3.65
CA TYR A 128 2.84 17.19 -3.81
C TYR A 128 3.25 17.13 -5.28
N PRO A 129 4.28 17.86 -5.71
CA PRO A 129 4.78 17.75 -7.07
C PRO A 129 5.31 16.34 -7.34
N VAL A 130 4.89 15.72 -8.43
CA VAL A 130 5.35 14.36 -8.79
C VAL A 130 6.86 14.31 -9.07
N ALA A 131 7.42 15.42 -9.55
CA ALA A 131 8.86 15.56 -9.77
C ALA A 131 9.66 15.43 -8.45
N ASP A 132 9.11 15.90 -7.35
CA ASP A 132 9.75 15.89 -6.02
C ASP A 132 9.52 14.56 -5.27
N ARG A 133 8.82 13.57 -5.86
CA ARG A 133 8.35 12.38 -5.15
C ARG A 133 9.45 11.56 -4.43
N THR A 134 10.71 11.72 -4.83
CA THR A 134 11.86 11.05 -4.20
C THR A 134 12.58 11.88 -3.15
N HIS A 135 12.14 13.12 -2.90
CA HIS A 135 12.75 14.07 -1.96
C HIS A 135 11.70 14.58 -0.97
N ILE A 136 12.14 15.21 0.09
CA ILE A 136 11.30 15.99 1.00
C ILE A 136 11.69 17.46 0.80
N ASN A 137 10.83 18.23 0.14
CA ASN A 137 11.04 19.66 -0.05
C ASN A 137 10.70 20.46 1.24
N PRO A 138 11.04 21.75 1.32
CA PRO A 138 10.81 22.55 2.53
C PRO A 138 9.34 22.55 3.01
N GLN A 139 8.37 22.59 2.09
CA GLN A 139 6.95 22.55 2.42
C GLN A 139 6.55 21.21 3.08
N ALA A 140 7.01 20.09 2.54
CA ALA A 140 6.76 18.77 3.11
C ALA A 140 7.47 18.59 4.46
N GLN A 141 8.68 19.17 4.63
CA GLN A 141 9.40 19.14 5.91
C GLN A 141 8.64 19.94 6.99
N ALA A 142 8.13 21.12 6.67
CA ALA A 142 7.29 21.91 7.56
C ALA A 142 6.00 21.16 7.94
N PHE A 143 5.31 20.62 6.94
CA PHE A 143 4.11 19.80 7.17
C PHE A 143 4.38 18.60 8.08
N LEU A 144 5.46 17.86 7.85
CA LEU A 144 5.87 16.74 8.71
C LEU A 144 6.13 17.18 10.15
N ALA A 145 6.84 18.31 10.33
CA ALA A 145 7.15 18.87 11.65
C ALA A 145 5.88 19.22 12.42
N ASP A 146 4.90 19.86 11.76
CA ASP A 146 3.63 20.22 12.38
C ASP A 146 2.82 18.98 12.79
N GLN A 147 2.75 17.95 11.91
CA GLN A 147 2.06 16.70 12.22
C GLN A 147 2.69 15.98 13.43
N LEU A 148 4.02 15.90 13.51
CA LEU A 148 4.69 15.22 14.61
C LEU A 148 4.62 16.02 15.92
N ARG A 149 4.70 17.34 15.84
CA ARG A 149 4.52 18.23 16.99
C ARG A 149 3.12 18.11 17.56
N ALA A 150 2.09 18.19 16.72
CA ALA A 150 0.69 18.11 17.14
C ALA A 150 0.33 16.73 17.71
N ALA A 151 0.80 15.64 17.10
CA ALA A 151 0.45 14.29 17.52
C ALA A 151 1.26 13.77 18.71
N TYR A 152 2.55 14.11 18.77
CA TYR A 152 3.50 13.49 19.67
C TYR A 152 4.32 14.47 20.52
N GLY A 153 4.26 15.78 20.25
CA GLY A 153 5.14 16.77 20.87
C GLY A 153 6.61 16.60 20.48
N GLN A 154 6.88 16.07 19.28
CA GLN A 154 8.23 15.71 18.82
C GLN A 154 8.67 16.58 17.65
N HIS A 155 9.96 16.82 17.54
CA HIS A 155 10.57 17.41 16.34
C HIS A 155 10.65 16.36 15.21
N ALA A 156 10.53 16.82 13.98
CA ALA A 156 10.72 15.97 12.81
C ALA A 156 12.23 15.73 12.59
N PRO A 157 12.67 14.47 12.49
CA PRO A 157 14.05 14.17 12.12
C PRO A 157 14.27 14.42 10.63
N GLN A 158 15.52 14.49 10.22
CA GLN A 158 15.88 14.45 8.80
C GLN A 158 15.61 13.05 8.25
N LEU A 159 14.82 13.01 7.17
CA LEU A 159 14.45 11.77 6.51
C LEU A 159 14.94 11.77 5.06
N ALA A 160 15.30 10.60 4.57
CA ALA A 160 15.67 10.38 3.17
C ALA A 160 14.89 9.21 2.59
N ALA A 161 14.75 9.15 1.26
CA ALA A 161 14.15 8.03 0.58
C ALA A 161 14.91 6.73 0.89
N LYS A 162 14.20 5.69 1.27
CA LYS A 162 14.77 4.39 1.65
C LYS A 162 14.31 3.26 0.76
N VAL A 163 13.01 3.16 0.55
CA VAL A 163 12.43 2.11 -0.30
C VAL A 163 11.29 2.68 -1.13
N THR A 164 11.17 2.18 -2.33
CA THR A 164 10.05 2.43 -3.24
C THR A 164 9.21 1.17 -3.35
N THR A 165 7.90 1.30 -3.39
CA THR A 165 6.99 0.19 -3.70
C THR A 165 6.09 0.60 -4.85
N ALA A 166 6.00 -0.25 -5.88
CA ALA A 166 5.07 -0.09 -6.98
C ALA A 166 4.10 -1.28 -7.01
N TYR A 167 2.85 -1.05 -7.41
CA TYR A 167 1.81 -2.08 -7.49
C TYR A 167 0.63 -1.57 -8.30
N ARG A 168 -0.22 -2.49 -8.75
CA ARG A 168 -1.52 -2.14 -9.34
C ARG A 168 -2.62 -2.40 -8.32
N ARG A 169 -3.61 -1.49 -8.27
CA ARG A 169 -4.72 -1.54 -7.31
C ARG A 169 -6.06 -1.52 -8.01
N THR A 170 -6.88 -2.50 -7.73
CA THR A 170 -8.33 -2.45 -7.96
C THR A 170 -9.02 -2.10 -6.64
N THR A 171 -9.96 -1.16 -6.67
CA THR A 171 -10.73 -0.74 -5.50
C THR A 171 -12.18 -1.10 -5.69
N LEU A 172 -12.75 -1.85 -4.75
CA LEU A 172 -14.17 -2.17 -4.69
C LEU A 172 -14.80 -1.40 -3.53
N VAL A 173 -16.02 -0.93 -3.72
CA VAL A 173 -16.78 -0.18 -2.72
C VAL A 173 -18.20 -0.72 -2.64
N ASP A 174 -18.67 -0.99 -1.43
CA ASP A 174 -20.09 -1.21 -1.17
C ASP A 174 -20.78 0.15 -1.12
N LEU A 175 -21.56 0.46 -2.13
CA LEU A 175 -22.22 1.74 -2.29
C LEU A 175 -23.33 2.00 -1.24
N GLN A 176 -23.83 0.94 -0.60
CA GLN A 176 -24.83 1.06 0.47
C GLN A 176 -24.20 1.23 1.84
N ARG A 177 -23.19 0.43 2.18
CA ARG A 177 -22.57 0.39 3.51
C ARG A 177 -21.30 1.22 3.64
N GLY A 178 -20.78 1.75 2.53
CA GLY A 178 -19.55 2.53 2.50
C GLY A 178 -18.30 1.71 2.83
N THR A 179 -18.36 0.39 2.87
CA THR A 179 -17.19 -0.46 3.07
C THR A 179 -16.34 -0.51 1.81
N ARG A 180 -15.03 -0.63 1.96
CA ARG A 180 -14.11 -0.62 0.82
C ARG A 180 -13.10 -1.75 0.90
N LEU A 181 -12.89 -2.42 -0.24
CA LEU A 181 -11.78 -3.33 -0.45
C LEU A 181 -10.76 -2.69 -1.38
N THR A 182 -9.49 -2.87 -1.09
CA THR A 182 -8.43 -2.61 -2.06
C THR A 182 -7.67 -3.90 -2.34
N CYS A 183 -7.54 -4.24 -3.61
CA CYS A 183 -6.91 -5.46 -4.11
C CYS A 183 -5.62 -5.06 -4.84
N ASP A 184 -4.47 -5.32 -4.22
CA ASP A 184 -3.16 -4.95 -4.75
C ASP A 184 -2.45 -6.17 -5.30
N VAL A 185 -1.94 -6.06 -6.52
CA VAL A 185 -1.15 -7.07 -7.22
C VAL A 185 0.15 -6.47 -7.76
N ASP A 186 1.05 -7.32 -8.23
CA ASP A 186 2.29 -6.92 -8.89
C ASP A 186 3.18 -6.05 -8.00
N LEU A 187 3.27 -6.41 -6.71
CA LEU A 187 4.08 -5.65 -5.76
C LEU A 187 5.57 -5.77 -6.09
N THR A 188 6.17 -4.65 -6.41
CA THR A 188 7.62 -4.50 -6.58
C THR A 188 8.15 -3.59 -5.48
N CYS A 189 9.29 -3.96 -4.90
CA CYS A 189 9.99 -3.18 -3.88
C CYS A 189 11.39 -2.86 -4.39
N GLY A 190 11.80 -1.60 -4.36
CA GLY A 190 13.12 -1.14 -4.80
C GLY A 190 13.83 -0.31 -3.73
N GLY A 191 15.15 -0.38 -3.67
CA GLY A 191 15.98 0.43 -2.77
C GLY A 191 17.41 -0.08 -2.66
N GLY A 192 18.38 0.82 -2.55
CA GLY A 192 19.79 0.47 -2.39
C GLY A 192 20.35 -0.40 -3.53
N GLY A 193 19.94 -0.15 -4.78
CA GLY A 193 20.38 -0.95 -5.94
C GLY A 193 19.79 -2.37 -6.01
N LYS A 194 18.76 -2.69 -5.21
CA LYS A 194 18.10 -3.99 -5.18
C LYS A 194 16.64 -3.85 -5.58
N VAL A 195 16.10 -4.90 -6.16
CA VAL A 195 14.67 -5.03 -6.48
C VAL A 195 14.18 -6.37 -5.94
N ALA A 196 13.01 -6.36 -5.32
CA ALA A 196 12.31 -7.55 -4.91
C ALA A 196 10.89 -7.52 -5.52
N VAL A 197 10.49 -8.63 -6.14
CA VAL A 197 9.14 -8.82 -6.69
C VAL A 197 8.40 -9.81 -5.82
N GLY A 198 7.22 -9.44 -5.37
CA GLY A 198 6.43 -10.31 -4.49
C GLY A 198 4.97 -10.38 -4.91
N LEU A 199 4.26 -11.31 -4.29
CA LEU A 199 2.82 -11.54 -4.52
C LEU A 199 2.48 -11.98 -5.95
N SER A 200 3.37 -12.70 -6.65
CA SER A 200 3.14 -13.20 -8.00
C SER A 200 1.92 -14.13 -8.10
N CYS A 201 1.61 -14.87 -7.02
CA CYS A 201 0.48 -15.80 -6.92
C CYS A 201 -0.56 -15.38 -5.88
N HIS A 202 -0.52 -14.14 -5.39
CA HIS A 202 -1.44 -13.66 -4.34
C HIS A 202 -1.91 -12.23 -4.63
N VAL A 203 -3.12 -11.94 -4.19
CA VAL A 203 -3.69 -10.58 -4.11
C VAL A 203 -3.59 -10.11 -2.65
N LEU A 204 -3.01 -8.94 -2.41
CA LEU A 204 -3.09 -8.30 -1.10
C LEU A 204 -4.43 -7.55 -1.01
N VAL A 205 -5.38 -8.15 -0.34
CA VAL A 205 -6.69 -7.55 -0.07
C VAL A 205 -6.65 -6.82 1.25
N GLU A 206 -7.07 -5.54 1.26
CA GLU A 206 -7.26 -4.75 2.47
C GLU A 206 -8.71 -4.32 2.57
N THR A 207 -9.42 -4.80 3.61
CA THR A 207 -10.78 -4.39 3.95
C THR A 207 -10.75 -3.15 4.84
N LYS A 208 -11.65 -2.20 4.59
CA LYS A 208 -11.80 -0.96 5.34
C LYS A 208 -13.25 -0.80 5.77
N LEU A 209 -13.48 -0.90 7.07
CA LEU A 209 -14.80 -1.10 7.64
C LEU A 209 -15.11 -0.06 8.73
N PRO A 210 -16.37 0.37 8.86
CA PRO A 210 -16.80 1.19 10.00
C PRO A 210 -16.89 0.38 11.31
N GLY A 211 -16.92 -0.97 11.23
CA GLY A 211 -17.06 -1.89 12.35
C GLY A 211 -16.09 -3.05 12.29
N ARG A 212 -16.29 -4.05 13.15
CA ARG A 212 -15.35 -5.18 13.31
C ARG A 212 -15.34 -6.15 12.15
N HIS A 213 -16.47 -6.37 11.46
CA HIS A 213 -16.59 -7.34 10.37
C HIS A 213 -17.55 -6.81 9.32
N GLY A 214 -17.17 -6.94 8.06
CA GLY A 214 -18.02 -6.68 6.90
C GLY A 214 -18.17 -7.93 6.05
N ASP A 215 -19.03 -7.86 5.03
CA ASP A 215 -19.33 -9.00 4.15
C ASP A 215 -18.06 -9.59 3.52
N ALA A 216 -17.11 -8.73 3.13
CA ALA A 216 -15.82 -9.17 2.61
C ALA A 216 -14.97 -9.94 3.61
N ASP A 217 -14.96 -9.54 4.91
CA ASP A 217 -14.25 -10.30 5.93
C ASP A 217 -14.93 -11.65 6.20
N ILE A 218 -16.26 -11.69 6.15
CA ILE A 218 -17.03 -12.93 6.28
C ILE A 218 -16.71 -13.86 5.11
N ALA A 219 -16.74 -13.35 3.88
CA ALA A 219 -16.39 -14.10 2.68
C ALA A 219 -14.95 -14.62 2.73
N LEU A 220 -13.97 -13.79 3.14
CA LEU A 220 -12.58 -14.20 3.30
C LEU A 220 -12.41 -15.30 4.34
N ARG A 221 -13.10 -15.20 5.47
CA ARG A 221 -13.07 -16.23 6.53
C ARG A 221 -13.72 -17.53 6.10
N SER A 222 -14.84 -17.48 5.36
CA SER A 222 -15.49 -18.68 4.81
C SER A 222 -14.62 -19.41 3.78
N LEU A 223 -13.67 -18.70 3.18
CA LEU A 223 -12.60 -19.26 2.35
C LEU A 223 -11.39 -19.76 3.16
N GLY A 224 -11.48 -19.83 4.49
CA GLY A 224 -10.38 -20.27 5.35
C GLY A 224 -9.23 -19.26 5.48
N LEU A 225 -9.40 -18.02 4.98
CA LEU A 225 -8.37 -17.00 5.02
C LEU A 225 -8.41 -16.22 6.34
N ARG A 226 -7.25 -15.93 6.87
CA ARG A 226 -7.10 -15.16 8.12
C ARG A 226 -6.37 -13.85 7.85
N PRO A 227 -6.67 -12.78 8.63
CA PRO A 227 -5.93 -11.53 8.54
C PRO A 227 -4.44 -11.73 8.82
N VAL A 228 -3.62 -10.96 8.12
CA VAL A 228 -2.17 -10.91 8.29
C VAL A 228 -1.71 -9.51 8.69
N GLU A 229 -0.75 -9.44 9.59
CA GLU A 229 -0.08 -8.18 9.88
C GLU A 229 0.99 -7.90 8.82
N MET A 230 0.68 -6.99 7.90
CA MET A 230 1.56 -6.63 6.81
C MET A 230 1.57 -5.12 6.58
N SER A 231 2.75 -4.61 6.25
CA SER A 231 2.95 -3.23 5.79
C SER A 231 3.90 -3.27 4.61
N LYS A 232 3.52 -2.71 3.46
CA LYS A 232 4.39 -2.64 2.28
C LYS A 232 5.75 -2.05 2.61
N TYR A 233 5.80 -0.96 3.40
CA TYR A 233 7.04 -0.37 3.88
C TYR A 233 7.90 -1.37 4.66
N CYS A 234 7.33 -1.99 5.71
CA CYS A 234 8.11 -2.87 6.57
C CYS A 234 8.58 -4.14 5.85
N VAL A 235 7.73 -4.66 4.96
CA VAL A 235 8.10 -5.81 4.11
C VAL A 235 9.22 -5.41 3.14
N ALA A 236 9.10 -4.26 2.47
CA ALA A 236 10.13 -3.78 1.54
C ALA A 236 11.48 -3.58 2.25
N VAL A 237 11.50 -2.94 3.41
CA VAL A 237 12.74 -2.79 4.21
C VAL A 237 13.31 -4.15 4.58
N ALA A 238 12.48 -5.08 5.07
CA ALA A 238 12.93 -6.40 5.49
C ALA A 238 13.46 -7.29 4.35
N LEU A 239 12.97 -7.07 3.12
CA LEU A 239 13.45 -7.75 1.92
C LEU A 239 14.78 -7.17 1.43
N LEU A 240 14.90 -5.84 1.40
CA LEU A 240 16.01 -5.16 0.75
C LEU A 240 17.21 -4.92 1.65
N HIS A 241 17.03 -5.02 2.98
CA HIS A 241 18.10 -4.87 3.97
C HIS A 241 18.39 -6.20 4.68
N PRO A 242 19.28 -7.06 4.13
CA PRO A 242 19.67 -8.30 4.79
C PRO A 242 20.32 -8.02 6.15
N GLY A 243 20.06 -8.86 7.14
CA GLY A 243 20.60 -8.70 8.49
C GLY A 243 19.77 -7.82 9.44
N ILE A 244 18.73 -7.10 8.93
CA ILE A 244 17.84 -6.34 9.81
C ILE A 244 16.90 -7.27 10.58
N ARG A 245 16.60 -6.92 11.83
CA ARG A 245 15.57 -7.61 12.62
C ARG A 245 14.22 -7.52 11.91
N ARG A 246 13.54 -8.68 11.66
CA ARG A 246 12.28 -8.77 10.92
C ARG A 246 11.28 -9.77 11.50
N ASN A 247 11.42 -10.12 12.77
CA ASN A 247 10.64 -11.17 13.43
C ASN A 247 9.13 -11.10 13.20
N PRO A 248 8.43 -9.95 13.30
CA PRO A 248 6.98 -9.90 13.10
C PRO A 248 6.54 -10.31 11.70
N TRP A 249 7.42 -10.14 10.70
CA TRP A 249 7.11 -10.44 9.29
C TRP A 249 7.80 -11.69 8.77
N HIS A 250 8.56 -12.40 9.60
CA HIS A 250 9.37 -13.55 9.19
C HIS A 250 8.55 -14.62 8.44
N ARG A 251 7.41 -15.05 9.02
CA ARG A 251 6.53 -16.04 8.37
C ARG A 251 5.93 -15.52 7.06
N THR A 252 5.53 -14.25 7.02
CA THR A 252 5.00 -13.62 5.81
C THR A 252 6.08 -13.55 4.72
N LEU A 253 7.30 -13.18 5.07
CA LEU A 253 8.42 -13.13 4.13
C LEU A 253 8.76 -14.50 3.58
N GLN A 254 8.89 -15.52 4.43
CA GLN A 254 9.19 -16.88 3.99
C GLN A 254 8.09 -17.46 3.09
N ARG A 255 6.82 -17.23 3.45
CA ARG A 255 5.69 -17.85 2.72
C ARG A 255 5.38 -17.17 1.39
N TYR A 256 5.54 -15.86 1.30
CA TYR A 256 5.05 -15.07 0.17
C TYR A 256 6.12 -14.31 -0.61
N PHE A 257 7.36 -14.33 -0.14
CA PHE A 257 8.46 -13.57 -0.72
C PHE A 257 9.78 -14.36 -0.74
N ALA A 258 9.76 -15.69 -0.64
CA ALA A 258 10.97 -16.51 -0.54
C ALA A 258 11.95 -16.28 -1.70
N ASP A 259 11.43 -16.16 -2.93
CA ASP A 259 12.21 -16.01 -4.15
C ASP A 259 12.23 -14.57 -4.69
N ALA A 260 11.91 -13.60 -3.83
CA ALA A 260 11.56 -12.27 -4.28
C ALA A 260 12.76 -11.37 -4.65
N THR A 261 13.95 -11.64 -4.08
CA THR A 261 15.06 -10.66 -4.17
C THR A 261 15.92 -10.92 -5.39
N GLN A 262 16.00 -9.92 -6.28
CA GLN A 262 16.90 -9.91 -7.43
C GLN A 262 17.80 -8.66 -7.34
N SER A 263 19.04 -8.76 -7.84
CA SER A 263 19.88 -7.56 -8.05
C SER A 263 19.29 -6.74 -9.19
N ALA A 264 19.18 -5.42 -9.01
CA ALA A 264 18.81 -4.56 -10.13
C ALA A 264 19.85 -4.69 -11.24
N PRO A 265 19.45 -4.71 -12.52
CA PRO A 265 20.40 -4.62 -13.62
C PRO A 265 21.23 -3.36 -13.45
N SER A 266 22.55 -3.47 -13.55
CA SER A 266 23.48 -2.35 -13.57
C SER A 266 23.03 -1.39 -14.67
N ARG A 267 22.71 -0.14 -14.36
CA ARG A 267 22.58 0.88 -15.39
C ARG A 267 23.96 0.99 -16.02
N GLU A 268 24.11 0.56 -17.25
CA GLU A 268 25.28 0.92 -18.05
C GLU A 268 25.40 2.46 -18.06
N PRO A 269 26.58 3.00 -17.77
CA PRO A 269 26.80 4.43 -17.94
C PRO A 269 26.54 4.74 -19.41
N SER A 270 25.65 5.71 -19.68
CA SER A 270 25.42 6.22 -21.03
C SER A 270 26.79 6.58 -21.64
N PRO A 271 27.13 6.11 -22.84
CA PRO A 271 28.38 6.51 -23.48
C PRO A 271 28.34 8.02 -23.64
N GLY A 272 29.32 8.69 -23.02
CA GLY A 272 29.50 10.12 -23.11
C GLY A 272 29.53 10.54 -24.57
N SER A 273 28.66 11.49 -24.92
CA SER A 273 28.75 12.21 -26.17
C SER A 273 30.04 13.03 -26.17
N PRO A 274 30.75 13.07 -27.29
CA PRO A 274 32.00 13.81 -27.45
C PRO A 274 31.84 15.34 -27.39
#